data_cffb5434c0223506161e9b911d56e2ed
#
_entry.id   cffb5434c0223506161e9b911d56e2ed
#
_cell.length_a   1.000
_cell.length_b   1.000
_cell.length_c   1.000
_cell.angle_alpha   90.00
_cell.angle_beta   90.00
_cell.angle_gamma   90.00
#
_symmetry.space_group_name_H-M   'P 1'
#
loop_
_entity.id
_entity.type
_entity.pdbx_description
1 polymer ?
#
loop_
_entity_poly.entity_id
_entity_poly.type
_entity_poly.pdbx_seq_one_letter_code
_entity_poly.pdbx_strand_id
1 'polypeptide(L)'
;MRGFCGIDIQEERTFFAFAYLKGKEFIPFYEFDFTSFKKAALRDRIEEVEKEIKKQEMRHSFFAEKVYVGLPQEWERKKVFSDEVSLNKRRINKKVTFKDINLAKREIENLALGWEEKVIHHFVLEYELGGKKYSSPPLGKEGRKLKLKSFLVFMNISLYEEVKNIFEDLGRRFMGFVYHPLCYVGLMKKEDLSGGVALINIRKKETDCFVFLNQRLDFVGIIDFGEEKMIKGISEKLSLPPSVVSKTIYQFASFGEVDFSKEINIKNKNHYLVLSLHKLNSAMRELCKEGIEKAIKMVKTRLGEKSLGIVFTGRFTNIENFSSFLKEAFPTLPISKFQFKNSSAFGCIRYSLFKFLEENKVKKDNLFRKLIDIYKEYF
;
A
#
# COMPACT_ATOMS: atom_id res chain seq x y z
N MET A 1 21.09 -15.19 -14.75
CA MET A 1 20.08 -14.20 -15.23
C MET A 1 20.12 -12.96 -14.35
N ARG A 2 19.95 -11.74 -14.90
CA ARG A 2 19.88 -10.50 -14.11
C ARG A 2 18.44 -10.01 -14.03
N GLY A 3 18.05 -9.42 -12.89
CA GLY A 3 16.69 -8.96 -12.71
C GLY A 3 16.48 -8.09 -11.48
N PHE A 4 15.30 -8.24 -10.90
CA PHE A 4 14.75 -7.39 -9.84
C PHE A 4 14.44 -8.25 -8.61
N CYS A 5 14.62 -7.68 -7.44
CA CYS A 5 14.14 -8.22 -6.19
C CYS A 5 13.13 -7.26 -5.58
N GLY A 6 11.96 -7.75 -5.25
CA GLY A 6 11.03 -7.11 -4.35
C GLY A 6 11.21 -7.68 -2.95
N ILE A 7 11.17 -6.81 -1.96
CA ILE A 7 11.28 -7.17 -0.55
C ILE A 7 10.11 -6.52 0.17
N ASP A 8 9.34 -7.30 0.91
CA ASP A 8 8.28 -6.78 1.77
C ASP A 8 8.56 -7.19 3.21
N ILE A 9 9.03 -6.23 3.99
CA ILE A 9 9.43 -6.42 5.39
C ILE A 9 8.20 -6.23 6.27
N GLN A 10 7.67 -7.33 6.77
CA GLN A 10 6.60 -7.34 7.77
C GLN A 10 7.14 -7.68 9.15
N GLU A 11 6.31 -7.55 10.18
CA GLU A 11 6.76 -7.68 11.57
C GLU A 11 7.36 -9.06 11.92
N GLU A 12 6.78 -10.13 11.38
CA GLU A 12 7.20 -11.51 11.69
C GLU A 12 7.83 -12.24 10.51
N ARG A 13 7.59 -11.77 9.29
CA ARG A 13 8.08 -12.39 8.07
C ARG A 13 8.55 -11.34 7.09
N THR A 14 9.55 -11.68 6.34
CA THR A 14 9.98 -10.90 5.18
C THR A 14 9.72 -11.74 3.93
N PHE A 15 8.97 -11.17 3.00
CA PHE A 15 8.66 -11.79 1.72
C PHE A 15 9.57 -11.26 0.64
N PHE A 16 9.95 -12.12 -0.27
CA PHE A 16 10.81 -11.82 -1.40
C PHE A 16 10.20 -12.31 -2.70
N ALA A 17 10.46 -11.56 -3.74
CA ALA A 17 10.14 -11.98 -5.09
C ALA A 17 11.28 -11.63 -6.03
N PHE A 18 11.76 -12.62 -6.79
CA PHE A 18 12.65 -12.40 -7.92
C PHE A 18 11.84 -12.32 -9.19
N ALA A 19 12.14 -11.34 -10.02
CA ALA A 19 11.48 -11.14 -11.30
C ALA A 19 12.45 -10.64 -12.36
N TYR A 20 12.15 -10.93 -13.59
CA TYR A 20 12.87 -10.38 -14.74
C TYR A 20 11.89 -9.69 -15.69
N LEU A 21 12.42 -8.79 -16.51
CA LEU A 21 11.64 -8.06 -17.49
C LEU A 21 11.67 -8.82 -18.82
N LYS A 22 10.48 -9.19 -19.34
CA LYS A 22 10.31 -9.74 -20.69
C LYS A 22 9.43 -8.79 -21.50
N GLY A 23 10.05 -8.07 -22.42
CA GLY A 23 9.34 -6.99 -23.14
C GLY A 23 8.94 -5.85 -22.21
N LYS A 24 7.63 -5.69 -21.96
CA LYS A 24 7.07 -4.67 -21.05
C LYS A 24 6.48 -5.26 -19.76
N GLU A 25 6.64 -6.56 -19.55
CA GLU A 25 6.03 -7.25 -18.41
C GLU A 25 7.08 -7.79 -17.46
N PHE A 26 6.80 -7.70 -16.17
CA PHE A 26 7.55 -8.44 -15.17
C PHE A 26 7.01 -9.84 -15.08
N ILE A 27 7.94 -10.79 -15.20
CA ILE A 27 7.67 -12.20 -15.01
C ILE A 27 8.22 -12.58 -13.64
N PRO A 28 7.38 -13.06 -12.71
CA PRO A 28 7.86 -13.59 -11.45
C PRO A 28 8.67 -14.86 -11.75
N PHE A 29 9.84 -14.95 -11.12
CA PHE A 29 10.74 -16.08 -11.30
C PHE A 29 10.71 -17.02 -10.11
N TYR A 30 10.79 -16.45 -8.90
CA TYR A 30 10.80 -17.20 -7.65
C TYR A 30 10.32 -16.31 -6.49
N GLU A 31 9.54 -16.87 -5.60
CA GLU A 31 9.07 -16.19 -4.39
C GLU A 31 9.36 -17.05 -3.17
N PHE A 32 9.76 -16.42 -2.09
CA PHE A 32 10.02 -17.07 -0.81
C PHE A 32 9.82 -16.11 0.35
N ASP A 33 9.74 -16.66 1.54
CA ASP A 33 9.69 -15.89 2.77
C ASP A 33 10.58 -16.51 3.84
N PHE A 34 10.95 -15.72 4.82
CA PHE A 34 11.59 -16.20 6.02
C PHE A 34 11.14 -15.42 7.25
N THR A 35 11.27 -16.04 8.41
CA THR A 35 10.95 -15.39 9.69
C THR A 35 12.11 -14.48 10.08
N SER A 36 11.85 -13.15 10.15
CA SER A 36 12.86 -12.16 10.52
C SER A 36 12.95 -11.99 12.03
N PHE A 37 14.15 -11.72 12.56
CA PHE A 37 14.36 -11.49 13.99
C PHE A 37 13.88 -10.11 14.41
N LYS A 38 12.93 -10.06 15.34
CA LYS A 38 12.21 -8.85 15.80
C LYS A 38 13.07 -7.78 16.49
N LYS A 39 14.31 -8.06 16.88
CA LYS A 39 15.09 -7.19 17.79
C LYS A 39 16.46 -6.76 17.28
N ALA A 40 16.82 -7.08 16.05
CA ALA A 40 18.10 -6.67 15.50
C ALA A 40 18.09 -5.18 15.09
N ALA A 41 19.25 -4.54 15.11
CA ALA A 41 19.43 -3.22 14.51
C ALA A 41 19.03 -3.25 13.02
N LEU A 42 18.67 -2.11 12.47
CA LEU A 42 18.21 -2.02 11.06
C LEU A 42 19.24 -2.63 10.11
N ARG A 43 20.51 -2.31 10.30
CA ARG A 43 21.60 -2.81 9.48
C ARG A 43 21.67 -4.34 9.52
N ASP A 44 21.62 -4.93 10.71
CA ASP A 44 21.67 -6.39 10.89
C ASP A 44 20.50 -7.09 10.18
N ARG A 45 19.30 -6.47 10.26
CA ARG A 45 18.11 -6.98 9.56
C ARG A 45 18.30 -6.97 8.04
N ILE A 46 18.86 -5.89 7.47
CA ILE A 46 19.07 -5.77 6.03
C ILE A 46 20.22 -6.71 5.58
N GLU A 47 21.28 -6.86 6.38
CA GLU A 47 22.35 -7.80 6.10
C GLU A 47 21.87 -9.27 6.14
N GLU A 48 20.95 -9.60 7.04
CA GLU A 48 20.31 -10.92 7.08
C GLU A 48 19.43 -11.14 5.83
N VAL A 49 18.64 -10.14 5.46
CA VAL A 49 17.88 -10.12 4.20
C VAL A 49 18.81 -10.38 3.02
N GLU A 50 19.94 -9.70 2.96
CA GLU A 50 20.92 -9.85 1.88
C GLU A 50 21.57 -11.24 1.85
N LYS A 51 21.90 -11.83 3.01
CA LYS A 51 22.41 -13.20 3.09
C LYS A 51 21.41 -14.19 2.48
N GLU A 52 20.13 -14.03 2.78
CA GLU A 52 19.10 -14.91 2.22
C GLU A 52 18.90 -14.66 0.72
N ILE A 53 18.95 -13.42 0.24
CA ILE A 53 18.92 -13.10 -1.19
C ILE A 53 20.09 -13.82 -1.90
N LYS A 54 21.32 -13.67 -1.43
CA LYS A 54 22.52 -14.33 -2.03
C LYS A 54 22.40 -15.84 -2.08
N LYS A 55 21.87 -16.45 -1.02
CA LYS A 55 21.64 -17.89 -0.96
C LYS A 55 20.65 -18.36 -2.04
N GLN A 56 19.57 -17.61 -2.24
CA GLN A 56 18.57 -17.94 -3.27
C GLN A 56 19.10 -17.63 -4.68
N GLU A 57 19.88 -16.58 -4.86
CA GLU A 57 20.55 -16.27 -6.14
C GLU A 57 21.47 -17.40 -6.60
N MET A 58 22.28 -17.94 -5.67
CA MET A 58 23.17 -19.09 -5.97
C MET A 58 22.35 -20.34 -6.37
N ARG A 59 21.25 -20.61 -5.66
CA ARG A 59 20.39 -21.77 -5.94
C ARG A 59 19.71 -21.69 -7.31
N HIS A 60 19.38 -20.50 -7.73
CA HIS A 60 18.57 -20.28 -8.94
C HIS A 60 19.34 -19.69 -10.11
N SER A 61 20.67 -19.52 -10.00
CA SER A 61 21.51 -18.87 -11.03
C SER A 61 20.95 -17.52 -11.48
N PHE A 62 20.44 -16.73 -10.54
CA PHE A 62 19.81 -15.44 -10.73
C PHE A 62 20.61 -14.37 -9.98
N PHE A 63 20.64 -13.13 -10.48
CA PHE A 63 21.26 -11.99 -9.81
C PHE A 63 20.28 -10.83 -9.76
N ALA A 64 19.85 -10.44 -8.56
CA ALA A 64 18.95 -9.33 -8.32
C ALA A 64 19.72 -8.00 -8.30
N GLU A 65 19.93 -7.42 -9.46
CA GLU A 65 20.66 -6.16 -9.61
C GLU A 65 19.92 -4.98 -8.97
N LYS A 66 18.58 -4.96 -9.06
CA LYS A 66 17.72 -3.86 -8.64
C LYS A 66 16.77 -4.29 -7.54
N VAL A 67 16.71 -3.51 -6.46
CA VAL A 67 15.92 -3.84 -5.28
C VAL A 67 14.85 -2.80 -5.02
N TYR A 68 13.60 -3.25 -4.84
CA TYR A 68 12.46 -2.48 -4.36
C TYR A 68 12.05 -2.97 -2.99
N VAL A 69 11.78 -2.07 -2.07
CA VAL A 69 11.42 -2.43 -0.69
C VAL A 69 10.03 -1.91 -0.36
N GLY A 70 9.13 -2.79 0.10
CA GLY A 70 7.88 -2.39 0.72
C GLY A 70 8.17 -1.58 1.98
N LEU A 71 7.56 -0.39 2.10
CA LEU A 71 7.80 0.50 3.23
C LEU A 71 7.18 -0.10 4.50
N PRO A 72 7.98 -0.48 5.51
CA PRO A 72 7.47 -0.98 6.78
C PRO A 72 6.58 0.02 7.49
N GLN A 73 5.55 -0.46 8.17
CA GLN A 73 4.58 0.41 8.84
C GLN A 73 5.21 1.29 9.93
N GLU A 74 6.22 0.79 10.62
CA GLU A 74 6.93 1.54 11.66
C GLU A 74 7.78 2.71 11.13
N TRP A 75 8.13 2.70 9.83
CA TRP A 75 8.95 3.74 9.19
C TRP A 75 8.11 4.76 8.44
N GLU A 76 6.86 4.42 8.17
CA GLU A 76 6.01 5.28 7.37
C GLU A 76 5.34 6.36 8.20
N ARG A 77 5.22 7.51 7.57
CA ARG A 77 4.33 8.59 7.96
C ARG A 77 3.46 8.94 6.77
N LYS A 78 2.25 9.41 7.04
CA LYS A 78 1.31 9.77 5.99
C LYS A 78 0.39 10.87 6.43
N LYS A 79 -0.02 11.72 5.49
CA LYS A 79 -1.05 12.74 5.73
C LYS A 79 -1.75 13.16 4.45
N VAL A 80 -2.99 13.60 4.61
CA VAL A 80 -3.68 14.36 3.59
C VAL A 80 -3.45 15.84 3.86
N PHE A 81 -2.93 16.55 2.88
CA PHE A 81 -2.61 17.98 2.97
C PHE A 81 -3.23 18.73 1.79
N SER A 82 -3.71 19.95 2.03
CA SER A 82 -4.31 20.76 0.99
C SER A 82 -3.86 22.19 1.14
N ASP A 83 -3.27 22.73 0.09
CA ASP A 83 -2.88 24.13 0.04
C ASP A 83 -2.94 24.71 -1.38
N GLU A 84 -2.89 26.03 -1.47
CA GLU A 84 -2.96 26.81 -2.70
C GLU A 84 -1.56 27.34 -3.09
N VAL A 85 -1.18 27.07 -4.31
CA VAL A 85 0.11 27.45 -4.88
C VAL A 85 -0.08 28.49 -5.97
N SER A 86 0.70 29.57 -5.93
CA SER A 86 0.68 30.60 -6.95
C SER A 86 1.38 30.17 -8.23
N LEU A 87 0.65 30.14 -9.34
CA LEU A 87 1.19 29.86 -10.68
C LEU A 87 1.82 31.13 -11.24
N ASN A 88 3.11 31.30 -11.12
CA ASN A 88 3.99 32.35 -11.66
C ASN A 88 3.38 33.74 -11.82
N LYS A 89 3.79 34.68 -10.97
CA LYS A 89 3.27 36.04 -10.80
C LYS A 89 3.34 36.95 -12.05
N ARG A 90 4.07 36.58 -13.12
CA ARG A 90 4.42 37.48 -14.23
C ARG A 90 3.54 37.41 -15.47
N ARG A 91 2.56 36.49 -15.57
CA ARG A 91 1.73 36.34 -16.78
C ARG A 91 0.24 36.41 -16.44
N ILE A 92 -0.47 37.34 -17.08
CA ILE A 92 -1.88 37.67 -16.79
C ILE A 92 -2.85 36.54 -17.18
N ASN A 93 -2.62 35.83 -18.28
CA ASN A 93 -3.49 34.73 -18.77
C ASN A 93 -2.64 33.49 -19.08
N LYS A 94 -2.11 32.85 -18.03
CA LYS A 94 -1.29 31.66 -18.24
C LYS A 94 -2.12 30.41 -18.19
N LYS A 95 -2.01 29.61 -19.25
CA LYS A 95 -2.53 28.24 -19.28
C LYS A 95 -1.64 27.33 -18.40
N VAL A 96 -2.27 26.52 -17.57
CA VAL A 96 -1.61 25.54 -16.70
C VAL A 96 -0.85 24.52 -17.55
N THR A 97 0.42 24.33 -17.25
CA THR A 97 1.29 23.35 -17.92
C THR A 97 1.70 22.23 -16.96
N PHE A 98 2.28 21.15 -17.48
CA PHE A 98 2.87 20.10 -16.64
C PHE A 98 3.99 20.62 -15.72
N LYS A 99 4.74 21.62 -16.17
CA LYS A 99 5.77 22.26 -15.34
C LYS A 99 5.16 22.94 -14.13
N ASP A 100 4.03 23.61 -14.31
CA ASP A 100 3.29 24.26 -13.21
C ASP A 100 2.76 23.24 -12.21
N ILE A 101 2.19 22.12 -12.69
CA ILE A 101 1.75 21.03 -11.83
C ILE A 101 2.91 20.45 -11.00
N ASN A 102 4.05 20.19 -11.63
CA ASN A 102 5.22 19.64 -10.93
C ASN A 102 5.81 20.64 -9.92
N LEU A 103 5.81 21.93 -10.23
CA LEU A 103 6.22 22.97 -9.28
C LEU A 103 5.24 23.04 -8.11
N ALA A 104 3.94 23.04 -8.38
CA ALA A 104 2.93 23.05 -7.33
C ALA A 104 3.03 21.81 -6.42
N LYS A 105 3.29 20.62 -6.97
CA LYS A 105 3.55 19.42 -6.18
C LYS A 105 4.73 19.59 -5.24
N ARG A 106 5.86 20.12 -5.73
CA ARG A 106 7.06 20.37 -4.91
C ARG A 106 6.79 21.40 -3.82
N GLU A 107 6.05 22.46 -4.12
CA GLU A 107 5.69 23.48 -3.11
C GLU A 107 4.80 22.85 -2.03
N ILE A 108 3.83 22.00 -2.40
CA ILE A 108 3.02 21.24 -1.44
C ILE A 108 3.89 20.33 -0.57
N GLU A 109 4.87 19.64 -1.14
CA GLU A 109 5.81 18.81 -0.38
C GLU A 109 6.59 19.67 0.64
N ASN A 110 7.13 20.81 0.21
CA ASN A 110 7.89 21.72 1.08
C ASN A 110 7.03 22.35 2.20
N LEU A 111 5.75 22.67 1.91
CA LEU A 111 4.83 23.20 2.91
C LEU A 111 4.34 22.14 3.90
N ALA A 112 4.21 20.92 3.41
CA ALA A 112 3.66 19.81 4.17
C ALA A 112 4.68 19.14 5.08
N LEU A 113 5.96 19.09 4.71
CA LEU A 113 6.98 18.24 5.31
C LEU A 113 8.09 19.06 5.95
N GLY A 114 8.70 18.48 6.98
CA GLY A 114 9.92 18.99 7.59
C GLY A 114 11.15 18.64 6.74
N TRP A 115 12.28 19.30 7.05
CA TRP A 115 13.55 19.07 6.36
C TRP A 115 14.14 17.66 6.58
N GLU A 116 13.71 16.97 7.65
CA GLU A 116 14.13 15.60 7.96
C GLU A 116 13.28 14.54 7.25
N GLU A 117 12.31 14.93 6.43
CA GLU A 117 11.33 14.05 5.84
C GLU A 117 11.53 13.89 4.34
N LYS A 118 11.52 12.64 3.88
CA LYS A 118 11.64 12.26 2.46
C LYS A 118 10.32 11.75 1.94
N VAL A 119 9.80 12.38 0.89
CA VAL A 119 8.61 11.89 0.19
C VAL A 119 8.93 10.57 -0.52
N ILE A 120 8.10 9.59 -0.28
CA ILE A 120 8.10 8.28 -0.97
C ILE A 120 7.05 8.29 -2.08
N HIS A 121 5.82 8.74 -1.76
CA HIS A 121 4.74 8.88 -2.72
C HIS A 121 3.99 10.19 -2.52
N HIS A 122 3.61 10.80 -3.64
CA HIS A 122 2.78 12.00 -3.67
C HIS A 122 1.62 11.80 -4.65
N PHE A 123 0.42 11.61 -4.14
CA PHE A 123 -0.80 11.48 -4.91
C PHE A 123 -1.60 12.77 -4.81
N VAL A 124 -1.97 13.36 -5.94
CA VAL A 124 -2.93 14.47 -5.96
C VAL A 124 -4.31 13.88 -6.13
N LEU A 125 -5.14 14.03 -5.09
CA LEU A 125 -6.52 13.54 -5.04
C LEU A 125 -7.46 14.49 -5.77
N GLU A 126 -7.26 15.82 -5.64
CA GLU A 126 -8.10 16.84 -6.26
C GLU A 126 -7.24 18.06 -6.63
N TYR A 127 -7.57 18.67 -7.75
CA TYR A 127 -7.07 19.97 -8.19
C TYR A 127 -8.21 20.98 -8.14
N GLU A 128 -7.94 22.22 -7.71
CA GLU A 128 -8.88 23.32 -7.79
C GLU A 128 -8.21 24.52 -8.45
N LEU A 129 -8.84 25.04 -9.51
CA LEU A 129 -8.33 26.19 -10.27
C LEU A 129 -9.49 27.19 -10.46
N GLY A 130 -9.34 28.41 -9.92
CA GLY A 130 -10.36 29.44 -10.01
C GLY A 130 -11.71 29.00 -9.39
N GLY A 131 -11.69 28.28 -8.25
CA GLY A 131 -12.88 27.75 -7.57
C GLY A 131 -13.48 26.48 -8.22
N LYS A 132 -13.00 26.07 -9.39
CA LYS A 132 -13.49 24.87 -10.07
C LYS A 132 -12.63 23.65 -9.73
N LYS A 133 -13.27 22.57 -9.33
CA LYS A 133 -12.63 21.31 -8.97
C LYS A 133 -12.43 20.37 -10.17
N TYR A 134 -11.29 19.70 -10.20
CA TYR A 134 -10.89 18.76 -11.24
C TYR A 134 -10.31 17.49 -10.60
N SER A 135 -10.71 16.36 -11.10
CA SER A 135 -10.12 15.07 -10.72
C SER A 135 -8.79 14.79 -11.42
N SER A 136 -8.50 15.44 -12.56
CA SER A 136 -7.26 15.33 -13.32
C SER A 136 -6.58 16.70 -13.45
N PRO A 137 -5.25 16.75 -13.75
CA PRO A 137 -4.55 18.01 -13.92
C PRO A 137 -5.27 18.95 -14.89
N PRO A 138 -5.57 20.22 -14.52
CA PRO A 138 -6.32 21.16 -15.36
C PRO A 138 -5.42 21.79 -16.43
N LEU A 139 -4.77 20.96 -17.27
CA LEU A 139 -3.84 21.40 -18.31
C LEU A 139 -4.55 22.24 -19.36
N GLY A 140 -3.89 23.31 -19.81
CA GLY A 140 -4.43 24.24 -20.80
C GLY A 140 -5.54 25.16 -20.29
N LYS A 141 -5.97 25.02 -19.03
CA LYS A 141 -6.92 25.96 -18.40
C LYS A 141 -6.18 27.17 -17.87
N GLU A 142 -6.86 28.32 -17.86
CA GLU A 142 -6.30 29.55 -17.37
C GLU A 142 -6.58 29.72 -15.86
N GLY A 143 -5.55 30.18 -15.12
CA GLY A 143 -5.67 30.44 -13.70
C GLY A 143 -4.39 30.98 -13.10
N ARG A 144 -4.51 31.67 -11.97
CA ARG A 144 -3.37 32.26 -11.24
C ARG A 144 -2.93 31.44 -10.04
N LYS A 145 -3.84 30.70 -9.48
CA LYS A 145 -3.61 29.90 -8.28
C LYS A 145 -4.18 28.50 -8.47
N LEU A 146 -3.41 27.52 -8.03
CA LEU A 146 -3.77 26.11 -8.13
C LEU A 146 -3.74 25.51 -6.73
N LYS A 147 -4.92 25.10 -6.23
CA LYS A 147 -5.00 24.37 -4.99
C LYS A 147 -4.92 22.87 -5.27
N LEU A 148 -4.08 22.19 -4.49
CA LEU A 148 -3.91 20.75 -4.54
C LEU A 148 -4.37 20.14 -3.22
N LYS A 149 -5.22 19.12 -3.30
CA LYS A 149 -5.46 18.20 -2.18
C LYS A 149 -4.65 16.94 -2.44
N SER A 150 -3.66 16.70 -1.59
CA SER A 150 -2.64 15.67 -1.78
C SER A 150 -2.64 14.65 -0.65
N PHE A 151 -2.38 13.39 -0.99
CA PHE A 151 -1.99 12.36 -0.04
C PHE A 151 -0.49 12.13 -0.16
N LEU A 152 0.22 12.34 0.93
CA LEU A 152 1.67 12.20 1.02
C LEU A 152 2.02 11.00 1.90
N VAL A 153 2.90 10.15 1.39
CA VAL A 153 3.57 9.09 2.15
C VAL A 153 5.05 9.46 2.23
N PHE A 154 5.60 9.50 3.42
CA PHE A 154 6.95 9.96 3.66
C PHE A 154 7.60 9.20 4.83
N MET A 155 8.90 9.33 4.96
CA MET A 155 9.68 8.73 6.04
C MET A 155 10.83 9.65 6.43
N ASN A 156 11.54 9.30 7.51
CA ASN A 156 12.75 10.01 7.89
C ASN A 156 13.83 9.86 6.81
N ILE A 157 14.47 10.97 6.42
CA ILE A 157 15.46 11.01 5.34
C ILE A 157 16.73 10.23 5.71
N SER A 158 17.18 10.30 6.98
CA SER A 158 18.37 9.58 7.43
C SER A 158 18.17 8.07 7.31
N LEU A 159 16.99 7.59 7.71
CA LEU A 159 16.62 6.18 7.58
C LEU A 159 16.54 5.75 6.10
N TYR A 160 15.99 6.62 5.23
CA TYR A 160 15.96 6.36 3.79
C TYR A 160 17.36 6.18 3.21
N GLU A 161 18.26 7.13 3.51
CA GLU A 161 19.63 7.09 2.98
C GLU A 161 20.44 5.94 3.61
N GLU A 162 20.22 5.60 4.88
CA GLU A 162 20.85 4.45 5.53
C GLU A 162 20.50 3.14 4.81
N VAL A 163 19.21 2.88 4.56
CA VAL A 163 18.77 1.69 3.83
C VAL A 163 19.34 1.65 2.41
N LYS A 164 19.29 2.79 1.71
CA LYS A 164 19.83 2.91 0.36
C LYS A 164 21.32 2.57 0.36
N ASN A 165 22.11 3.20 1.24
CA ASN A 165 23.55 3.00 1.30
C ASN A 165 23.90 1.54 1.62
N ILE A 166 23.19 0.87 2.52
CA ILE A 166 23.43 -0.54 2.83
C ILE A 166 23.26 -1.41 1.57
N PHE A 167 22.19 -1.22 0.78
CA PHE A 167 22.00 -1.98 -0.46
C PHE A 167 23.05 -1.63 -1.52
N GLU A 168 23.43 -0.37 -1.65
CA GLU A 168 24.45 0.08 -2.60
C GLU A 168 25.84 -0.46 -2.23
N ASP A 169 26.21 -0.47 -0.94
CA ASP A 169 27.44 -1.07 -0.40
C ASP A 169 27.50 -2.58 -0.68
N LEU A 170 26.36 -3.24 -0.72
CA LEU A 170 26.21 -4.65 -1.05
C LEU A 170 26.19 -4.94 -2.56
N GLY A 171 26.44 -3.90 -3.39
CA GLY A 171 26.50 -3.99 -4.85
C GLY A 171 25.14 -4.05 -5.54
N ARG A 172 24.07 -3.62 -4.86
CA ARG A 172 22.72 -3.60 -5.43
C ARG A 172 22.25 -2.17 -5.67
N ARG A 173 21.54 -1.96 -6.77
CA ARG A 173 20.89 -0.69 -7.05
C ARG A 173 19.58 -0.59 -6.28
N PHE A 174 19.55 0.24 -5.24
CA PHE A 174 18.30 0.55 -4.53
C PHE A 174 17.40 1.43 -5.41
N MET A 175 16.20 0.96 -5.68
CA MET A 175 15.24 1.62 -6.56
C MET A 175 14.21 2.46 -5.80
N GLY A 176 14.09 2.25 -4.48
CA GLY A 176 13.22 2.99 -3.59
C GLY A 176 12.24 2.13 -2.82
N PHE A 177 11.49 2.82 -1.97
CA PHE A 177 10.40 2.22 -1.20
C PHE A 177 9.08 2.28 -1.96
N VAL A 178 8.24 1.28 -1.71
CA VAL A 178 6.85 1.24 -2.16
C VAL A 178 5.96 1.19 -0.92
N TYR A 179 5.01 2.11 -0.80
CA TYR A 179 4.04 2.11 0.27
C TYR A 179 3.27 0.78 0.29
N HIS A 180 3.26 0.09 1.43
CA HIS A 180 2.82 -1.30 1.53
C HIS A 180 1.43 -1.58 0.89
N PRO A 181 0.37 -0.76 1.09
CA PRO A 181 -0.90 -1.00 0.41
C PRO A 181 -0.80 -0.97 -1.12
N LEU A 182 0.15 -0.20 -1.68
CA LEU A 182 0.35 -0.12 -3.12
C LEU A 182 1.02 -1.37 -3.71
N CYS A 183 1.66 -2.19 -2.87
CA CYS A 183 2.15 -3.49 -3.29
C CYS A 183 0.98 -4.39 -3.75
N TYR A 184 -0.15 -4.35 -3.05
CA TYR A 184 -1.35 -5.07 -3.48
C TYR A 184 -1.96 -4.49 -4.76
N VAL A 185 -1.92 -3.16 -4.93
CA VAL A 185 -2.33 -2.52 -6.20
C VAL A 185 -1.45 -2.98 -7.36
N GLY A 186 -0.15 -3.16 -7.12
CA GLY A 186 0.78 -3.73 -8.10
C GLY A 186 0.43 -5.15 -8.56
N LEU A 187 -0.28 -5.92 -7.74
CA LEU A 187 -0.74 -7.27 -8.09
C LEU A 187 -2.04 -7.28 -8.92
N MET A 188 -2.81 -6.19 -8.90
CA MET A 188 -4.06 -6.06 -9.65
C MET A 188 -3.79 -5.92 -11.15
N LYS A 189 -4.76 -6.29 -11.96
CA LYS A 189 -4.72 -6.01 -13.40
C LYS A 189 -5.17 -4.58 -13.67
N LYS A 190 -4.74 -4.01 -14.78
CA LYS A 190 -5.15 -2.65 -15.18
C LYS A 190 -6.65 -2.54 -15.42
N GLU A 191 -7.24 -3.59 -15.95
CA GLU A 191 -8.67 -3.69 -16.24
C GLU A 191 -9.49 -3.56 -14.93
N ASP A 192 -9.03 -4.21 -13.85
CA ASP A 192 -9.67 -4.14 -12.53
C ASP A 192 -9.66 -2.70 -11.98
N LEU A 193 -8.54 -1.99 -12.16
CA LEU A 193 -8.39 -0.59 -11.74
C LEU A 193 -9.17 0.39 -12.63
N SER A 194 -9.51 0.01 -13.86
CA SER A 194 -10.26 0.86 -14.80
C SER A 194 -11.73 0.96 -14.46
N GLY A 195 -12.33 -0.16 -14.02
CA GLY A 195 -13.74 -0.22 -13.60
C GLY A 195 -14.00 0.43 -12.25
N GLY A 196 -12.94 0.65 -11.49
CA GLY A 196 -12.97 1.12 -10.12
C GLY A 196 -12.86 -0.01 -9.09
N VAL A 197 -12.00 0.20 -8.10
CA VAL A 197 -11.78 -0.75 -7.01
C VAL A 197 -11.54 -0.01 -5.69
N ALA A 198 -12.08 -0.55 -4.61
CA ALA A 198 -11.73 -0.16 -3.26
C ALA A 198 -10.80 -1.19 -2.64
N LEU A 199 -9.67 -0.74 -2.14
CA LEU A 199 -8.73 -1.53 -1.35
C LEU A 199 -8.87 -1.16 0.12
N ILE A 200 -9.26 -2.12 0.96
CA ILE A 200 -9.34 -2.00 2.40
C ILE A 200 -8.21 -2.84 2.99
N ASN A 201 -7.20 -2.17 3.53
CA ASN A 201 -6.01 -2.81 4.08
C ASN A 201 -6.03 -2.73 5.61
N ILE A 202 -6.36 -3.83 6.26
CA ILE A 202 -6.39 -3.95 7.72
C ILE A 202 -4.96 -4.16 8.22
N ARG A 203 -4.42 -3.13 8.86
CA ARG A 203 -3.05 -3.12 9.37
C ARG A 203 -3.01 -3.30 10.89
N LYS A 204 -1.84 -3.22 11.45
CA LYS A 204 -1.64 -3.42 12.89
C LYS A 204 -2.39 -2.40 13.74
N LYS A 205 -2.25 -1.09 13.44
CA LYS A 205 -2.84 -0.01 14.24
C LYS A 205 -4.11 0.57 13.63
N GLU A 206 -4.21 0.58 12.33
CA GLU A 206 -5.25 1.29 11.58
C GLU A 206 -5.64 0.53 10.32
N THR A 207 -6.75 0.89 9.71
CA THR A 207 -7.20 0.38 8.42
C THR A 207 -7.14 1.49 7.39
N ASP A 208 -6.41 1.25 6.31
CA ASP A 208 -6.34 2.15 5.17
C ASP A 208 -7.41 1.79 4.15
N CYS A 209 -8.15 2.79 3.70
CA CYS A 209 -9.16 2.68 2.68
C CYS A 209 -8.75 3.49 1.46
N PHE A 210 -8.56 2.83 0.32
CA PHE A 210 -8.22 3.48 -0.95
C PHE A 210 -9.33 3.22 -1.96
N VAL A 211 -9.66 4.25 -2.74
CA VAL A 211 -10.54 4.11 -3.89
C VAL A 211 -9.79 4.50 -5.14
N PHE A 212 -9.72 3.57 -6.08
CA PHE A 212 -9.14 3.79 -7.39
C PHE A 212 -10.28 3.88 -8.41
N LEU A 213 -10.28 4.96 -9.19
CA LEU A 213 -11.20 5.18 -10.31
C LEU A 213 -10.38 5.52 -11.56
N ASN A 214 -10.68 4.85 -12.67
CA ASN A 214 -9.96 5.08 -13.93
C ASN A 214 -8.43 4.96 -13.76
N GLN A 215 -7.97 3.92 -13.05
CA GLN A 215 -6.55 3.64 -12.75
C GLN A 215 -5.85 4.72 -11.90
N ARG A 216 -6.60 5.56 -11.22
CA ARG A 216 -6.07 6.66 -10.41
C ARG A 216 -6.59 6.57 -8.98
N LEU A 217 -5.76 6.95 -8.02
CA LEU A 217 -6.17 7.11 -6.63
C LEU A 217 -7.07 8.36 -6.51
N ASP A 218 -8.34 8.13 -6.21
CA ASP A 218 -9.37 9.17 -6.09
C ASP A 218 -9.66 9.55 -4.62
N PHE A 219 -9.51 8.57 -3.73
CA PHE A 219 -9.79 8.78 -2.31
C PHE A 219 -8.86 7.96 -1.43
N VAL A 220 -8.51 8.56 -0.29
CA VAL A 220 -7.83 7.90 0.83
C VAL A 220 -8.58 8.22 2.10
N GLY A 221 -8.87 7.18 2.87
CA GLY A 221 -9.40 7.27 4.23
C GLY A 221 -8.58 6.39 5.18
N ILE A 222 -8.49 6.81 6.42
CA ILE A 222 -7.81 6.07 7.47
C ILE A 222 -8.79 5.91 8.62
N ILE A 223 -8.93 4.68 9.10
CA ILE A 223 -9.80 4.34 10.21
C ILE A 223 -8.95 3.87 11.37
N ASP A 224 -9.21 4.42 12.53
CA ASP A 224 -8.60 4.00 13.78
C ASP A 224 -9.19 2.65 14.24
N PHE A 225 -8.92 1.61 13.43
CA PHE A 225 -9.23 0.21 13.66
C PHE A 225 -8.16 -0.64 12.99
N GLY A 226 -7.54 -1.53 13.74
CA GLY A 226 -6.52 -2.45 13.25
C GLY A 226 -6.40 -3.67 14.15
N GLU A 227 -5.43 -4.52 13.87
CA GLU A 227 -5.19 -5.76 14.61
C GLU A 227 -5.02 -5.53 16.12
N GLU A 228 -4.30 -4.48 16.53
CA GLU A 228 -4.09 -4.15 17.95
C GLU A 228 -5.40 -3.87 18.70
N LYS A 229 -6.31 -3.10 18.07
CA LYS A 229 -7.62 -2.83 18.66
C LYS A 229 -8.48 -4.07 18.75
N MET A 230 -8.42 -4.91 17.72
CA MET A 230 -9.14 -6.17 17.69
C MET A 230 -8.62 -7.13 18.76
N ILE A 231 -7.29 -7.30 18.87
CA ILE A 231 -6.66 -8.12 19.90
C ILE A 231 -7.03 -7.60 21.30
N LYS A 232 -6.99 -6.27 21.51
CA LYS A 232 -7.37 -5.65 22.77
C LYS A 232 -8.84 -5.92 23.10
N GLY A 233 -9.76 -5.71 22.18
CA GLY A 233 -11.19 -5.96 22.40
C GLY A 233 -11.50 -7.43 22.72
N ILE A 234 -10.83 -8.38 22.04
CA ILE A 234 -10.93 -9.81 22.35
C ILE A 234 -10.33 -10.11 23.72
N SER A 235 -9.19 -9.52 24.05
CA SER A 235 -8.53 -9.63 25.36
C SER A 235 -9.47 -9.23 26.50
N GLU A 236 -10.14 -8.09 26.34
CA GLU A 236 -11.12 -7.60 27.31
C GLU A 236 -12.33 -8.53 27.44
N LYS A 237 -12.92 -8.96 26.32
CA LYS A 237 -14.09 -9.87 26.30
C LYS A 237 -13.81 -11.25 26.90
N LEU A 238 -12.59 -11.77 26.71
CA LEU A 238 -12.21 -13.11 27.18
C LEU A 238 -11.41 -13.08 28.48
N SER A 239 -11.12 -11.90 29.03
CA SER A 239 -10.26 -11.71 30.20
C SER A 239 -8.89 -12.40 30.08
N LEU A 240 -8.30 -12.34 28.87
CA LEU A 240 -7.00 -12.94 28.54
C LEU A 240 -5.95 -11.88 28.24
N PRO A 241 -4.67 -12.11 28.53
CA PRO A 241 -3.60 -11.19 28.15
C PRO A 241 -3.53 -10.99 26.61
N PRO A 242 -3.30 -9.75 26.09
CA PRO A 242 -3.23 -9.49 24.65
C PRO A 242 -2.22 -10.36 23.90
N SER A 243 -1.07 -10.66 24.55
CA SER A 243 -0.04 -11.52 23.96
C SER A 243 -0.48 -12.97 23.77
N VAL A 244 -1.34 -13.46 24.65
CA VAL A 244 -1.95 -14.80 24.53
C VAL A 244 -2.98 -14.78 23.41
N VAL A 245 -3.88 -13.79 23.41
CA VAL A 245 -4.91 -13.61 22.38
C VAL A 245 -4.29 -13.52 21.00
N SER A 246 -3.26 -12.71 20.82
CA SER A 246 -2.57 -12.55 19.53
C SER A 246 -2.05 -13.88 18.98
N LYS A 247 -1.38 -14.69 19.82
CA LYS A 247 -0.90 -16.02 19.40
C LYS A 247 -2.05 -16.97 19.06
N THR A 248 -3.07 -16.96 19.90
CA THR A 248 -4.21 -17.89 19.77
C THR A 248 -5.03 -17.63 18.52
N ILE A 249 -5.25 -16.35 18.17
CA ILE A 249 -5.99 -16.00 16.96
C ILE A 249 -5.31 -16.58 15.72
N TYR A 250 -4.00 -16.37 15.54
CA TYR A 250 -3.31 -16.84 14.33
C TYR A 250 -3.06 -18.35 14.28
N GLN A 251 -3.18 -19.04 15.40
CA GLN A 251 -2.98 -20.49 15.47
C GLN A 251 -4.27 -21.30 15.38
N PHE A 252 -5.36 -20.77 15.92
CA PHE A 252 -6.57 -21.58 16.17
C PHE A 252 -7.86 -20.92 15.73
N ALA A 253 -7.91 -19.59 15.54
CA ALA A 253 -9.16 -18.92 15.20
C ALA A 253 -9.57 -19.17 13.75
N SER A 254 -10.88 -19.18 13.54
CA SER A 254 -11.52 -19.24 12.23
C SER A 254 -12.71 -18.30 12.20
N PHE A 255 -12.99 -17.72 11.05
CA PHE A 255 -14.25 -16.99 10.81
C PHE A 255 -15.43 -17.91 10.48
N GLY A 256 -15.21 -19.22 10.33
CA GLY A 256 -16.26 -20.20 10.15
C GLY A 256 -17.03 -20.52 11.44
N GLU A 257 -18.10 -21.29 11.28
CA GLU A 257 -18.79 -21.88 12.43
C GLU A 257 -17.88 -22.90 13.09
N VAL A 258 -17.88 -22.91 14.40
CA VAL A 258 -17.12 -23.88 15.23
C VAL A 258 -18.06 -24.54 16.21
N ASP A 259 -17.88 -25.83 16.37
CA ASP A 259 -18.57 -26.60 17.38
C ASP A 259 -18.41 -25.96 18.77
N PHE A 260 -19.52 -25.79 19.47
CA PHE A 260 -19.56 -25.20 20.81
C PHE A 260 -18.73 -25.96 21.84
N SER A 261 -18.55 -27.27 21.63
CA SER A 261 -17.78 -28.14 22.51
C SER A 261 -16.27 -28.06 22.32
N LYS A 262 -15.80 -27.41 21.23
CA LYS A 262 -14.36 -27.38 20.90
C LYS A 262 -13.60 -26.41 21.79
N GLU A 263 -12.71 -26.95 22.60
CA GLU A 263 -11.85 -26.23 23.50
C GLU A 263 -10.38 -26.41 23.15
N ILE A 264 -9.56 -25.42 23.51
CA ILE A 264 -8.11 -25.45 23.36
C ILE A 264 -7.42 -25.16 24.70
N ASN A 265 -6.33 -25.85 24.93
CA ASN A 265 -5.47 -25.59 26.07
C ASN A 265 -4.39 -24.60 25.69
N ILE A 266 -4.40 -23.43 26.33
CA ILE A 266 -3.45 -22.34 26.08
C ILE A 266 -2.49 -22.26 27.24
N LYS A 267 -1.19 -22.29 26.96
CA LYS A 267 -0.16 -22.04 27.98
C LYS A 267 -0.04 -20.54 28.26
N ASN A 268 -0.37 -20.14 29.48
CA ASN A 268 -0.17 -18.76 29.98
C ASN A 268 0.81 -18.82 31.15
N LYS A 269 2.07 -18.42 30.90
CA LYS A 269 3.19 -18.58 31.85
C LYS A 269 3.32 -20.03 32.34
N ASN A 270 3.02 -20.29 33.63
CA ASN A 270 3.12 -21.61 34.27
C ASN A 270 1.77 -22.35 34.39
N HIS A 271 0.70 -21.79 33.84
CA HIS A 271 -0.63 -22.37 33.93
C HIS A 271 -1.20 -22.64 32.53
N TYR A 272 -2.08 -23.66 32.45
CA TYR A 272 -2.90 -23.89 31.27
C TYR A 272 -4.28 -23.31 31.50
N LEU A 273 -4.78 -22.60 30.49
CA LEU A 273 -6.13 -22.07 30.45
C LEU A 273 -6.90 -22.83 29.37
N VAL A 274 -8.10 -23.24 29.69
CA VAL A 274 -9.04 -23.84 28.74
C VAL A 274 -9.83 -22.70 28.09
N LEU A 275 -9.77 -22.58 26.79
CA LEU A 275 -10.47 -21.56 26.03
C LEU A 275 -11.43 -22.22 25.01
N SER A 276 -12.70 -21.83 25.07
CA SER A 276 -13.67 -22.21 24.05
C SER A 276 -13.36 -21.48 22.73
N LEU A 277 -13.15 -22.25 21.66
CA LEU A 277 -12.93 -21.71 20.32
C LEU A 277 -14.16 -20.95 19.80
N HIS A 278 -15.36 -21.39 20.17
CA HIS A 278 -16.58 -20.68 19.83
C HIS A 278 -16.59 -19.25 20.40
N LYS A 279 -16.22 -19.07 21.68
CA LYS A 279 -16.14 -17.74 22.31
C LYS A 279 -15.10 -16.86 21.64
N LEU A 280 -13.91 -17.42 21.31
CA LEU A 280 -12.85 -16.70 20.61
C LEU A 280 -13.33 -16.22 19.22
N ASN A 281 -13.90 -17.12 18.44
CA ASN A 281 -14.35 -16.83 17.08
C ASN A 281 -15.52 -15.83 17.06
N SER A 282 -16.48 -15.97 17.99
CA SER A 282 -17.60 -15.04 18.12
C SER A 282 -17.12 -13.62 18.44
N ALA A 283 -16.21 -13.48 19.43
CA ALA A 283 -15.63 -12.17 19.78
C ALA A 283 -14.87 -11.56 18.60
N MET A 284 -14.08 -12.37 17.89
CA MET A 284 -13.35 -11.95 16.70
C MET A 284 -14.29 -11.49 15.57
N ARG A 285 -15.32 -12.26 15.24
CA ARG A 285 -16.30 -11.95 14.19
C ARG A 285 -17.03 -10.64 14.49
N GLU A 286 -17.48 -10.44 15.72
CA GLU A 286 -18.20 -9.23 16.14
C GLU A 286 -17.35 -7.97 15.97
N LEU A 287 -16.13 -7.96 16.54
CA LEU A 287 -15.22 -6.82 16.45
C LEU A 287 -14.75 -6.55 15.02
N CYS A 288 -14.48 -7.59 14.25
CA CYS A 288 -14.09 -7.47 12.85
C CYS A 288 -15.23 -6.88 12.01
N LYS A 289 -16.47 -7.32 12.23
CA LYS A 289 -17.66 -6.79 11.56
C LYS A 289 -17.80 -5.29 11.78
N GLU A 290 -17.71 -4.84 13.04
CA GLU A 290 -17.79 -3.42 13.39
C GLU A 290 -16.73 -2.56 12.67
N GLY A 291 -15.47 -3.03 12.68
CA GLY A 291 -14.38 -2.32 12.00
C GLY A 291 -14.55 -2.26 10.48
N ILE A 292 -14.96 -3.37 9.87
CA ILE A 292 -15.21 -3.46 8.43
C ILE A 292 -16.41 -2.61 8.02
N GLU A 293 -17.48 -2.55 8.81
CA GLU A 293 -18.64 -1.67 8.54
C GLU A 293 -18.23 -0.21 8.43
N LYS A 294 -17.37 0.26 9.34
CA LYS A 294 -16.81 1.63 9.29
C LYS A 294 -16.03 1.86 7.98
N ALA A 295 -15.20 0.88 7.58
CA ALA A 295 -14.42 0.94 6.34
C ALA A 295 -15.33 0.98 5.09
N ILE A 296 -16.32 0.11 5.04
CA ILE A 296 -17.28 0.05 3.93
C ILE A 296 -18.09 1.34 3.84
N LYS A 297 -18.57 1.87 4.96
CA LYS A 297 -19.33 3.14 5.01
C LYS A 297 -18.49 4.28 4.45
N MET A 298 -17.21 4.37 4.85
CA MET A 298 -16.29 5.40 4.37
C MET A 298 -16.08 5.31 2.85
N VAL A 299 -15.86 4.10 2.33
CA VAL A 299 -15.66 3.85 0.90
C VAL A 299 -16.96 4.14 0.12
N LYS A 300 -18.12 3.64 0.55
CA LYS A 300 -19.42 3.83 -0.11
C LYS A 300 -19.80 5.30 -0.21
N THR A 301 -19.54 6.10 0.80
CA THR A 301 -19.81 7.56 0.78
C THR A 301 -19.11 8.25 -0.39
N ARG A 302 -17.94 7.74 -0.81
CA ARG A 302 -17.19 8.29 -1.94
C ARG A 302 -17.60 7.73 -3.28
N LEU A 303 -18.02 6.49 -3.33
CA LEU A 303 -18.31 5.76 -4.57
C LEU A 303 -19.71 6.07 -5.15
N GLY A 304 -20.65 6.46 -4.29
CA GLY A 304 -22.06 6.57 -4.69
C GLY A 304 -22.59 5.21 -5.18
N GLU A 305 -23.39 5.23 -6.25
CA GLU A 305 -24.02 4.04 -6.86
C GLU A 305 -23.09 3.20 -7.74
N LYS A 306 -21.82 3.62 -7.92
CA LYS A 306 -20.90 2.86 -8.75
C LYS A 306 -20.60 1.52 -8.09
N SER A 307 -20.91 0.44 -8.81
CA SER A 307 -20.53 -0.91 -8.44
C SER A 307 -19.02 -1.06 -8.54
N LEU A 308 -18.33 -1.15 -7.41
CA LEU A 308 -16.90 -1.37 -7.37
C LEU A 308 -16.58 -2.68 -6.67
N GLY A 309 -15.60 -3.39 -7.19
CA GLY A 309 -15.00 -4.48 -6.46
C GLY A 309 -14.34 -3.99 -5.18
N ILE A 310 -14.60 -4.65 -4.05
CA ILE A 310 -13.91 -4.37 -2.79
C ILE A 310 -12.91 -5.48 -2.52
N VAL A 311 -11.66 -5.09 -2.29
CA VAL A 311 -10.55 -6.00 -2.00
C VAL A 311 -10.10 -5.76 -0.58
N PHE A 312 -10.05 -6.81 0.21
CA PHE A 312 -9.51 -6.78 1.57
C PHE A 312 -8.10 -7.36 1.59
N THR A 313 -7.22 -6.69 2.32
CA THR A 313 -5.83 -7.11 2.50
C THR A 313 -5.37 -6.88 3.94
N GLY A 314 -4.21 -7.45 4.27
CA GLY A 314 -3.65 -7.43 5.61
C GLY A 314 -3.59 -8.83 6.21
N ARG A 315 -2.81 -8.99 7.28
CA ARG A 315 -2.56 -10.30 7.92
C ARG A 315 -3.85 -11.00 8.38
N PHE A 316 -4.79 -10.21 8.89
CA PHE A 316 -6.06 -10.71 9.43
C PHE A 316 -6.95 -11.37 8.37
N THR A 317 -6.81 -10.94 7.11
CA THR A 317 -7.57 -11.51 6.00
C THR A 317 -7.15 -12.94 5.62
N ASN A 318 -6.01 -13.39 6.13
CA ASN A 318 -5.49 -14.75 5.94
C ASN A 318 -6.03 -15.75 6.97
N ILE A 319 -6.79 -15.30 7.97
CA ILE A 319 -7.44 -16.21 8.92
C ILE A 319 -8.49 -17.02 8.16
N GLU A 320 -8.57 -18.29 8.51
CA GLU A 320 -9.45 -19.24 7.87
C GLU A 320 -10.91 -18.75 7.80
N ASN A 321 -11.58 -18.98 6.67
CA ASN A 321 -12.96 -18.59 6.41
C ASN A 321 -13.28 -17.08 6.42
N PHE A 322 -12.28 -16.18 6.40
CA PHE A 322 -12.50 -14.73 6.34
C PHE A 322 -13.39 -14.32 5.14
N SER A 323 -13.13 -14.88 3.96
CA SER A 323 -13.90 -14.59 2.75
C SER A 323 -15.38 -15.03 2.85
N SER A 324 -15.64 -16.14 3.51
CA SER A 324 -17.01 -16.65 3.76
C SER A 324 -17.75 -15.75 4.76
N PHE A 325 -17.07 -15.36 5.82
CA PHE A 325 -17.58 -14.39 6.80
C PHE A 325 -17.97 -13.06 6.16
N LEU A 326 -17.14 -12.53 5.26
CA LEU A 326 -17.45 -11.27 4.57
C LEU A 326 -18.72 -11.37 3.74
N LYS A 327 -18.95 -12.49 3.05
CA LYS A 327 -20.17 -12.73 2.26
C LYS A 327 -21.41 -12.85 3.12
N GLU A 328 -21.27 -13.52 4.26
CA GLU A 328 -22.35 -13.67 5.24
C GLU A 328 -22.69 -12.33 5.90
N ALA A 329 -21.69 -11.63 6.42
CA ALA A 329 -21.86 -10.37 7.13
C ALA A 329 -22.30 -9.20 6.21
N PHE A 330 -21.95 -9.26 4.93
CA PHE A 330 -22.17 -8.18 3.95
C PHE A 330 -22.64 -8.74 2.59
N PRO A 331 -23.81 -9.36 2.51
CA PRO A 331 -24.26 -10.10 1.31
C PRO A 331 -24.45 -9.22 0.07
N THR A 332 -24.69 -7.93 0.25
CA THR A 332 -24.90 -6.97 -0.86
C THR A 332 -23.61 -6.35 -1.39
N LEU A 333 -22.45 -6.66 -0.79
CA LEU A 333 -21.19 -6.10 -1.23
C LEU A 333 -20.60 -6.87 -2.40
N PRO A 334 -20.13 -6.18 -3.44
CA PRO A 334 -19.37 -6.79 -4.53
C PRO A 334 -17.93 -7.09 -4.06
N ILE A 335 -17.81 -8.07 -3.14
CA ILE A 335 -16.52 -8.52 -2.66
C ILE A 335 -15.81 -9.26 -3.79
N SER A 336 -14.76 -8.65 -4.30
CA SER A 336 -13.93 -9.28 -5.32
C SER A 336 -13.15 -10.43 -4.71
N LYS A 337 -13.24 -11.61 -5.32
CA LYS A 337 -12.40 -12.77 -4.98
C LYS A 337 -10.98 -12.56 -5.52
N PHE A 338 -10.31 -11.48 -5.11
CA PHE A 338 -8.90 -11.35 -5.43
C PHE A 338 -8.11 -12.28 -4.51
N GLN A 339 -7.80 -13.46 -5.03
CA GLN A 339 -6.69 -14.25 -4.50
C GLN A 339 -5.43 -13.78 -5.23
N PHE A 340 -4.60 -13.04 -4.52
CA PHE A 340 -3.30 -12.69 -5.06
C PHE A 340 -2.47 -13.98 -5.16
N LYS A 341 -2.16 -14.39 -6.40
CA LYS A 341 -1.32 -15.57 -6.66
C LYS A 341 0.12 -15.35 -6.21
N ASN A 342 0.55 -14.09 -6.18
CA ASN A 342 1.93 -13.70 -5.90
C ASN A 342 1.99 -12.88 -4.61
N SER A 343 3.15 -12.86 -3.98
CA SER A 343 3.40 -12.12 -2.74
C SER A 343 3.34 -10.60 -2.94
N SER A 344 3.13 -9.86 -1.86
CA SER A 344 3.25 -8.40 -1.84
C SER A 344 4.63 -7.91 -2.29
N ALA A 345 5.69 -8.71 -2.09
CA ALA A 345 7.03 -8.43 -2.59
C ALA A 345 7.08 -8.34 -4.12
N PHE A 346 6.41 -9.22 -4.85
CA PHE A 346 6.26 -9.09 -6.30
C PHE A 346 5.44 -7.85 -6.69
N GLY A 347 4.44 -7.54 -5.89
CA GLY A 347 3.66 -6.32 -6.04
C GLY A 347 4.50 -5.04 -5.95
N CYS A 348 5.53 -5.00 -5.08
CA CYS A 348 6.48 -3.89 -5.01
C CYS A 348 7.16 -3.63 -6.36
N ILE A 349 7.66 -4.69 -7.01
CA ILE A 349 8.30 -4.58 -8.31
C ILE A 349 7.31 -4.04 -9.35
N ARG A 350 6.13 -4.64 -9.45
CA ARG A 350 5.13 -4.27 -10.46
C ARG A 350 4.61 -2.84 -10.27
N TYR A 351 4.34 -2.42 -9.05
CA TYR A 351 3.87 -1.07 -8.79
C TYR A 351 4.88 0.00 -9.22
N SER A 352 6.14 -0.21 -8.92
CA SER A 352 7.22 0.72 -9.31
C SER A 352 7.32 0.92 -10.81
N LEU A 353 7.02 -0.12 -11.60
CA LEU A 353 6.96 0.01 -13.07
C LEU A 353 5.75 0.80 -13.54
N PHE A 354 4.59 0.64 -12.92
CA PHE A 354 3.43 1.46 -13.31
C PHE A 354 3.76 2.93 -13.20
N LYS A 355 4.38 3.35 -12.09
CA LYS A 355 4.83 4.73 -11.89
C LYS A 355 5.82 5.19 -12.99
N PHE A 356 6.81 4.38 -13.30
CA PHE A 356 7.82 4.70 -14.32
C PHE A 356 7.23 4.75 -15.73
N LEU A 357 6.31 3.83 -16.07
CA LEU A 357 5.67 3.81 -17.37
C LEU A 357 4.71 4.98 -17.57
N GLU A 358 4.00 5.42 -16.52
CA GLU A 358 3.16 6.62 -16.56
C GLU A 358 3.99 7.88 -16.76
N GLU A 359 5.09 8.04 -16.03
CA GLU A 359 6.00 9.19 -16.18
C GLU A 359 6.63 9.24 -17.60
N ASN A 360 7.01 8.11 -18.17
CA ASN A 360 7.56 8.03 -19.52
C ASN A 360 6.51 8.21 -20.62
N LYS A 361 5.27 7.75 -20.41
CA LYS A 361 4.17 7.98 -21.35
C LYS A 361 3.86 9.48 -21.46
N VAL A 362 3.82 10.17 -20.32
CA VAL A 362 3.64 11.62 -20.25
C VAL A 362 4.77 12.36 -20.98
N LYS A 363 6.02 11.91 -20.86
CA LYS A 363 7.17 12.50 -21.59
C LYS A 363 7.04 12.29 -23.10
N LYS A 364 6.63 11.11 -23.57
CA LYS A 364 6.42 10.83 -25.00
C LYS A 364 5.26 11.62 -25.58
N ASP A 365 4.12 11.69 -24.89
CA ASP A 365 2.97 12.48 -25.32
C ASP A 365 3.30 13.98 -25.39
N ASN A 366 4.14 14.48 -24.47
CA ASN A 366 4.63 15.85 -24.53
C ASN A 366 5.55 16.10 -25.73
N LEU A 367 6.40 15.15 -26.09
CA LEU A 367 7.26 15.27 -27.29
C LEU A 367 6.44 15.27 -28.58
N PHE A 368 5.45 14.39 -28.66
CA PHE A 368 4.53 14.32 -29.81
C PHE A 368 3.65 15.58 -29.93
N ARG A 369 3.11 16.09 -28.82
CA ARG A 369 2.38 17.37 -28.81
C ARG A 369 3.27 18.55 -29.19
N LYS A 370 4.51 18.63 -28.68
CA LYS A 370 5.46 19.65 -29.10
C LYS A 370 5.75 19.61 -30.59
N LEU A 371 5.88 18.40 -31.17
CA LEU A 371 6.07 18.25 -32.62
C LEU A 371 4.83 18.69 -33.41
N ILE A 372 3.62 18.39 -32.91
CA ILE A 372 2.36 18.83 -33.53
C ILE A 372 2.21 20.36 -33.40
N ASP A 373 2.54 20.94 -32.25
CA ASP A 373 2.46 22.39 -32.03
C ASP A 373 3.48 23.12 -32.91
N ILE A 374 4.71 22.63 -33.05
CA ILE A 374 5.72 23.14 -33.98
C ILE A 374 5.24 23.01 -35.41
N TYR A 375 4.66 21.86 -35.79
CA TYR A 375 4.12 21.67 -37.14
C TYR A 375 2.98 22.64 -37.49
N LYS A 376 2.09 22.92 -36.54
CA LYS A 376 0.99 23.90 -36.71
C LYS A 376 1.45 25.35 -36.69
N GLU A 377 2.63 25.63 -36.15
CA GLU A 377 3.18 26.99 -36.08
C GLU A 377 4.01 27.34 -37.34
N TYR A 378 4.48 26.37 -38.07
CA TYR A 378 5.36 26.55 -39.26
C TYR A 378 4.78 26.04 -40.60
N PHE A 379 3.65 25.37 -40.55
CA PHE A 379 2.92 24.86 -41.74
C PHE A 379 1.41 25.03 -41.61
#